data_f0f734b464d9842c232ef4c190b674a7
#
_entry.id   f0f734b464d9842c232ef4c190b674a7
#
_cell.length_a   1.000
_cell.length_b   1.000
_cell.length_c   1.000
_cell.angle_alpha   90.00
_cell.angle_beta   90.00
_cell.angle_gamma   90.00
#
_symmetry.space_group_name_H-M   'P 1'
#
loop_
_entity.id
_entity.type
_entity.pdbx_description
1 polymer ?
#
loop_
_entity_poly.entity_id
_entity_poly.type
_entity_poly.pdbx_seq_one_letter_code
_entity_poly.pdbx_strand_id
1 'polypeptide(L)'
;MKRVRFIYNPQSGETVITEWLDKIIEIYQAHGCLIEPYRLNFGDNEELDMLRGIDGSYFHILIAGGDGTINYVVNAMKRFDVDIPVAVLPTGTANDFSHMMGVPSDLAKACRRILAGTEQRVDLGRANNEYFVNVFSCGLFTEVSQKTPTILKNTFGKLAYYFGGLGEIPNFKKMHISIETKENSYDGSSLIFFVFNGRTAGQMRFAYLAEPNDGLLDVIVIKGDSPIETIRTIFHFIKRNTGNYPPGVVYFRSDDILLNSYNDETTDIDGQQGPRFPIHITCEKGALRIIVPAAPSKKKKPEITR
;
A
#
# COMPACT_ATOMS: atom_id res chain seq x y z
N MET A 1 5.95 -5.36 31.61
CA MET A 1 6.31 -4.30 30.64
C MET A 1 5.97 -4.84 29.27
N LYS A 2 5.24 -4.09 28.42
CA LYS A 2 4.89 -4.53 27.07
C LYS A 2 6.12 -4.47 26.17
N ARG A 3 6.43 -5.53 25.45
CA ARG A 3 7.58 -5.56 24.51
C ARG A 3 7.15 -5.12 23.12
N VAL A 4 7.98 -4.30 22.46
CA VAL A 4 7.74 -3.80 21.10
C VAL A 4 9.01 -3.98 20.30
N ARG A 5 8.93 -4.74 19.19
CA ARG A 5 10.00 -4.78 18.18
C ARG A 5 9.85 -3.57 17.29
N PHE A 6 10.89 -2.72 17.20
CA PHE A 6 10.86 -1.53 16.36
C PHE A 6 11.76 -1.74 15.14
N ILE A 7 11.18 -2.11 14.01
CA ILE A 7 11.88 -2.33 12.74
C ILE A 7 11.85 -1.03 11.94
N TYR A 8 13.01 -0.48 11.59
CA TYR A 8 13.06 0.77 10.84
C TYR A 8 14.00 0.72 9.65
N ASN A 9 13.59 1.36 8.56
CA ASN A 9 14.39 1.52 7.35
C ASN A 9 15.04 2.91 7.35
N PRO A 10 16.38 3.02 7.53
CA PRO A 10 17.06 4.31 7.58
C PRO A 10 17.11 5.04 6.25
N GLN A 11 16.80 4.36 5.14
CA GLN A 11 16.84 4.90 3.78
C GLN A 11 15.43 5.23 3.24
N SER A 12 14.39 5.13 4.06
CA SER A 12 13.02 5.31 3.61
C SER A 12 12.62 6.78 3.53
N GLY A 13 12.29 7.25 2.31
CA GLY A 13 11.69 8.57 2.05
C GLY A 13 12.59 9.74 2.39
N GLU A 14 11.94 10.88 2.63
CA GLU A 14 12.59 12.15 3.02
C GLU A 14 12.74 12.31 4.54
N THR A 15 12.00 11.53 5.32
CA THR A 15 12.02 11.59 6.78
C THR A 15 13.20 10.81 7.31
N VAL A 16 14.15 11.50 7.93
CA VAL A 16 15.33 10.87 8.55
C VAL A 16 14.91 10.22 9.86
N ILE A 17 14.41 8.98 9.79
CA ILE A 17 13.91 8.24 10.97
C ILE A 17 14.94 8.14 12.10
N THR A 18 16.22 8.15 11.79
CA THR A 18 17.29 8.09 12.78
C THR A 18 17.33 9.30 13.72
N GLU A 19 16.85 10.46 13.29
CA GLU A 19 16.72 11.65 14.15
C GLU A 19 15.53 11.55 15.13
N TRP A 20 14.63 10.61 14.90
CA TRP A 20 13.42 10.40 15.70
C TRP A 20 13.56 9.23 16.70
N LEU A 21 14.64 8.44 16.64
CA LEU A 21 14.78 7.23 17.44
C LEU A 21 14.62 7.51 18.93
N ASP A 22 15.36 8.49 19.46
CA ASP A 22 15.31 8.85 20.87
C ASP A 22 13.91 9.29 21.28
N LYS A 23 13.24 10.12 20.46
CA LYS A 23 11.87 10.60 20.75
C LYS A 23 10.83 9.49 20.71
N ILE A 24 10.98 8.53 19.80
CA ILE A 24 10.08 7.36 19.71
C ILE A 24 10.30 6.50 20.97
N ILE A 25 11.54 6.22 21.33
CA ILE A 25 11.89 5.44 22.52
C ILE A 25 11.31 6.11 23.78
N GLU A 26 11.53 7.42 23.97
CA GLU A 26 10.97 8.19 25.08
C GLU A 26 9.45 8.02 25.20
N ILE A 27 8.72 8.20 24.07
CA ILE A 27 7.25 8.08 24.06
C ILE A 27 6.80 6.68 24.46
N TYR A 28 7.43 5.64 23.92
CA TYR A 28 7.06 4.25 24.22
C TYR A 28 7.38 3.87 25.66
N GLN A 29 8.53 4.27 26.18
CA GLN A 29 8.92 4.03 27.58
C GLN A 29 8.00 4.74 28.56
N ALA A 30 7.61 5.98 28.28
CA ALA A 30 6.64 6.71 29.09
C ALA A 30 5.25 6.02 29.18
N HIS A 31 4.95 5.12 28.22
CA HIS A 31 3.74 4.30 28.22
C HIS A 31 3.98 2.85 28.73
N GLY A 32 5.11 2.60 29.41
CA GLY A 32 5.42 1.29 30.00
C GLY A 32 5.83 0.22 29.01
N CYS A 33 6.30 0.59 27.82
CA CYS A 33 6.79 -0.32 26.81
C CYS A 33 8.32 -0.45 26.85
N LEU A 34 8.81 -1.67 26.68
CA LEU A 34 10.21 -1.94 26.32
C LEU A 34 10.29 -2.00 24.81
N ILE A 35 11.02 -1.07 24.20
CA ILE A 35 11.20 -1.01 22.76
C ILE A 35 12.57 -1.57 22.37
N GLU A 36 12.58 -2.45 21.37
CA GLU A 36 13.75 -3.15 20.86
C GLU A 36 13.99 -2.73 19.40
N PRO A 37 14.84 -1.74 19.12
CA PRO A 37 15.07 -1.28 17.76
C PRO A 37 15.86 -2.30 16.95
N TYR A 38 15.42 -2.51 15.70
CA TYR A 38 16.10 -3.27 14.67
C TYR A 38 16.22 -2.41 13.40
N ARG A 39 17.46 -2.17 12.98
CA ARG A 39 17.79 -1.36 11.80
C ARG A 39 17.91 -2.26 10.58
N LEU A 40 17.07 -2.05 9.57
CA LEU A 40 17.16 -2.78 8.30
C LEU A 40 18.42 -2.38 7.52
N ASN A 41 19.08 -3.37 6.94
CA ASN A 41 20.24 -3.21 6.06
C ASN A 41 20.10 -4.00 4.74
N PHE A 42 19.02 -4.80 4.62
CA PHE A 42 18.70 -5.64 3.46
C PHE A 42 19.83 -6.63 3.09
N GLY A 43 20.53 -7.15 4.10
CA GLY A 43 21.55 -8.18 3.94
C GLY A 43 21.00 -9.61 3.96
N ASP A 44 21.89 -10.58 3.82
CA ASP A 44 21.55 -11.99 3.90
C ASP A 44 20.97 -12.34 5.28
N ASN A 45 19.92 -13.20 5.31
CA ASN A 45 19.18 -13.62 6.50
C ASN A 45 18.45 -12.50 7.28
N GLU A 46 18.34 -11.30 6.75
CA GLU A 46 17.71 -10.16 7.41
C GLU A 46 16.30 -10.45 7.90
N GLU A 47 15.50 -11.15 7.08
CA GLU A 47 14.11 -11.49 7.42
C GLU A 47 14.02 -12.31 8.69
N LEU A 48 14.91 -13.30 8.85
CA LEU A 48 14.97 -14.13 10.05
C LEU A 48 15.50 -13.33 11.24
N ASP A 49 16.53 -12.50 11.02
CA ASP A 49 17.18 -11.76 12.11
C ASP A 49 16.28 -10.67 12.69
N MET A 50 15.52 -9.94 11.85
CA MET A 50 14.59 -8.91 12.33
C MET A 50 13.41 -9.50 13.13
N LEU A 51 13.06 -10.76 12.89
CA LEU A 51 11.99 -11.47 13.58
C LEU A 51 12.49 -12.39 14.72
N ARG A 52 13.79 -12.52 14.88
CA ARG A 52 14.40 -13.44 15.88
C ARG A 52 13.92 -13.11 17.29
N GLY A 53 13.41 -14.12 17.97
CA GLY A 53 12.96 -14.04 19.35
C GLY A 53 11.63 -13.30 19.56
N ILE A 54 10.91 -13.00 18.48
CA ILE A 54 9.53 -12.51 18.57
C ILE A 54 8.60 -13.67 18.90
N ASP A 55 7.81 -13.52 19.94
CA ASP A 55 6.80 -14.47 20.40
C ASP A 55 5.52 -13.75 20.85
N GLY A 56 4.52 -14.50 21.31
CA GLY A 56 3.24 -13.97 21.77
C GLY A 56 3.28 -12.97 22.92
N SER A 57 4.45 -12.73 23.54
CA SER A 57 4.64 -11.70 24.58
C SER A 57 4.82 -10.28 24.03
N TYR A 58 5.06 -10.16 22.72
CA TYR A 58 5.17 -8.85 22.10
C TYR A 58 3.82 -8.18 21.92
N PHE A 59 3.76 -6.91 22.30
CA PHE A 59 2.56 -6.10 22.18
C PHE A 59 2.27 -5.76 20.71
N HIS A 60 3.29 -5.38 19.96
CA HIS A 60 3.25 -5.22 18.51
C HIS A 60 4.66 -5.09 17.90
N ILE A 61 4.73 -5.21 16.59
CA ILE A 61 5.88 -4.83 15.78
C ILE A 61 5.61 -3.42 15.25
N LEU A 62 6.45 -2.45 15.61
CA LEU A 62 6.41 -1.09 15.08
C LEU A 62 7.30 -1.02 13.83
N ILE A 63 6.73 -0.67 12.69
CA ILE A 63 7.45 -0.58 11.42
C ILE A 63 7.56 0.89 11.01
N ALA A 64 8.78 1.41 10.86
CA ALA A 64 9.00 2.73 10.27
C ALA A 64 9.61 2.59 8.88
N GLY A 65 8.83 2.96 7.88
CA GLY A 65 9.19 2.82 6.47
C GLY A 65 8.10 3.34 5.54
N GLY A 66 8.33 3.21 4.25
CA GLY A 66 7.30 3.34 3.20
C GLY A 66 6.58 2.01 2.95
N ASP A 67 5.66 2.02 1.97
CA ASP A 67 4.83 0.86 1.64
C ASP A 67 5.67 -0.39 1.31
N GLY A 68 6.77 -0.26 0.56
CA GLY A 68 7.69 -1.36 0.29
C GLY A 68 8.38 -1.93 1.55
N THR A 69 8.69 -1.10 2.55
CA THR A 69 9.25 -1.59 3.82
C THR A 69 8.20 -2.37 4.62
N ILE A 70 6.96 -1.87 4.64
CA ILE A 70 5.83 -2.55 5.30
C ILE A 70 5.59 -3.89 4.62
N ASN A 71 5.54 -3.92 3.29
CA ASN A 71 5.38 -5.13 2.50
C ASN A 71 6.48 -6.16 2.80
N TYR A 72 7.74 -5.74 2.83
CA TYR A 72 8.89 -6.60 3.14
C TYR A 72 8.75 -7.27 4.51
N VAL A 73 8.42 -6.48 5.55
CA VAL A 73 8.25 -7.02 6.91
C VAL A 73 7.04 -7.94 7.00
N VAL A 74 5.92 -7.58 6.37
CA VAL A 74 4.70 -8.42 6.36
C VAL A 74 4.95 -9.75 5.66
N ASN A 75 5.64 -9.76 4.51
CA ASN A 75 5.99 -11.00 3.81
C ASN A 75 6.91 -11.89 4.66
N ALA A 76 7.89 -11.33 5.34
CA ALA A 76 8.72 -12.07 6.28
C ALA A 76 7.89 -12.65 7.44
N MET A 77 6.99 -11.86 8.03
CA MET A 77 6.09 -12.35 9.10
C MET A 77 5.26 -13.54 8.61
N LYS A 78 4.72 -13.48 7.38
CA LYS A 78 3.95 -14.59 6.80
C LYS A 78 4.81 -15.82 6.53
N ARG A 79 6.03 -15.63 6.03
CA ARG A 79 6.99 -16.71 5.73
C ARG A 79 7.42 -17.46 6.99
N PHE A 80 7.57 -16.77 8.11
CA PHE A 80 8.01 -17.33 9.40
C PHE A 80 6.87 -17.55 10.40
N ASP A 81 5.60 -17.46 9.97
CA ASP A 81 4.41 -17.69 10.79
C ASP A 81 4.35 -16.84 12.08
N VAL A 82 4.74 -15.55 11.94
CA VAL A 82 4.68 -14.56 13.03
C VAL A 82 3.34 -13.82 12.97
N ASP A 83 2.40 -14.14 13.88
CA ASP A 83 1.09 -13.48 14.00
C ASP A 83 1.06 -12.49 15.18
N ILE A 84 1.87 -11.44 15.10
CA ILE A 84 1.92 -10.33 16.07
C ILE A 84 1.31 -9.09 15.42
N PRO A 85 0.50 -8.28 16.14
CA PRO A 85 -0.02 -7.03 15.58
C PRO A 85 1.10 -6.12 15.08
N VAL A 86 0.90 -5.47 13.94
CA VAL A 86 1.81 -4.44 13.45
C VAL A 86 1.28 -3.05 13.73
N ALA A 87 2.17 -2.09 13.88
CA ALA A 87 1.87 -0.66 13.85
C ALA A 87 2.83 0.01 12.88
N VAL A 88 2.40 1.05 12.17
CA VAL A 88 3.21 1.65 11.12
C VAL A 88 3.47 3.13 11.37
N LEU A 89 4.68 3.59 11.07
CA LEU A 89 5.08 4.99 11.06
C LEU A 89 5.40 5.41 9.62
N PRO A 90 4.72 6.44 9.08
CA PRO A 90 4.84 6.86 7.70
C PRO A 90 6.14 7.64 7.46
N THR A 91 7.21 6.94 7.10
CA THR A 91 8.51 7.57 6.80
C THR A 91 8.92 7.44 5.34
N GLY A 92 8.07 6.83 4.51
CA GLY A 92 8.26 6.74 3.06
C GLY A 92 7.71 7.95 2.30
N THR A 93 7.72 7.85 0.97
CA THR A 93 7.24 8.94 0.10
C THR A 93 5.72 8.93 -0.09
N ALA A 94 5.12 7.77 -0.41
CA ALA A 94 3.68 7.66 -0.65
C ALA A 94 2.89 7.38 0.63
N ASN A 95 3.33 6.37 1.40
CA ASN A 95 2.72 5.97 2.67
C ASN A 95 1.21 5.65 2.54
N ASP A 96 0.82 5.05 1.41
CA ASP A 96 -0.57 4.79 1.05
C ASP A 96 -1.28 3.92 2.10
N PHE A 97 -0.62 2.83 2.54
CA PHE A 97 -1.14 1.95 3.57
C PHE A 97 -1.30 2.66 4.92
N SER A 98 -0.28 3.42 5.34
CA SER A 98 -0.35 4.17 6.60
C SER A 98 -1.47 5.20 6.62
N HIS A 99 -1.67 5.92 5.49
CA HIS A 99 -2.74 6.88 5.34
C HIS A 99 -4.13 6.21 5.36
N MET A 100 -4.26 5.04 4.73
CA MET A 100 -5.49 4.25 4.76
C MET A 100 -5.84 3.85 6.19
N MET A 101 -4.85 3.49 7.01
CA MET A 101 -5.03 3.16 8.42
C MET A 101 -5.22 4.40 9.33
N GLY A 102 -5.23 5.60 8.77
CA GLY A 102 -5.44 6.85 9.52
C GLY A 102 -4.26 7.26 10.41
N VAL A 103 -3.05 6.80 10.09
CA VAL A 103 -1.83 7.16 10.82
C VAL A 103 -1.45 8.61 10.50
N PRO A 104 -1.22 9.48 11.51
CA PRO A 104 -0.74 10.84 11.27
C PRO A 104 0.66 10.87 10.68
N SER A 105 0.96 11.88 9.85
CA SER A 105 2.30 12.10 9.31
C SER A 105 3.30 12.59 10.39
N ASP A 106 2.83 13.27 11.44
CA ASP A 106 3.65 13.63 12.61
C ASP A 106 3.95 12.37 13.42
N LEU A 107 5.22 11.99 13.51
CA LEU A 107 5.65 10.73 14.11
C LEU A 107 5.38 10.66 15.61
N ALA A 108 5.55 11.76 16.35
CA ALA A 108 5.27 11.79 17.78
C ALA A 108 3.77 11.63 18.06
N LYS A 109 2.93 12.26 17.23
CA LYS A 109 1.48 12.11 17.30
C LYS A 109 1.05 10.71 16.88
N ALA A 110 1.69 10.13 15.85
CA ALA A 110 1.46 8.77 15.41
C ALA A 110 1.72 7.77 16.53
N CYS A 111 2.89 7.83 17.19
CA CYS A 111 3.24 6.97 18.31
C CYS A 111 2.20 7.04 19.45
N ARG A 112 1.82 8.25 19.90
CA ARG A 112 0.82 8.40 20.95
C ARG A 112 -0.55 7.84 20.57
N ARG A 113 -0.97 8.01 19.30
CA ARG A 113 -2.26 7.51 18.83
C ARG A 113 -2.24 6.00 18.61
N ILE A 114 -1.12 5.42 18.20
CA ILE A 114 -0.90 3.97 18.10
C ILE A 114 -1.00 3.34 19.50
N LEU A 115 -0.30 3.91 20.49
CA LEU A 115 -0.32 3.41 21.88
C LEU A 115 -1.71 3.47 22.53
N ALA A 116 -2.56 4.39 22.10
CA ALA A 116 -3.96 4.52 22.50
C ALA A 116 -4.93 3.82 21.53
N GLY A 117 -4.40 3.17 20.50
CA GLY A 117 -5.17 2.55 19.42
C GLY A 117 -5.76 1.19 19.78
N THR A 118 -6.46 0.62 18.83
CA THR A 118 -7.09 -0.70 18.94
C THR A 118 -6.60 -1.64 17.86
N GLU A 119 -6.48 -2.91 18.20
CA GLU A 119 -6.16 -3.95 17.24
C GLU A 119 -7.36 -4.21 16.32
N GLN A 120 -7.08 -4.35 15.03
CA GLN A 120 -8.02 -4.79 14.01
C GLN A 120 -7.37 -5.84 13.11
N ARG A 121 -8.18 -6.62 12.42
CA ARG A 121 -7.72 -7.48 11.34
C ARG A 121 -8.04 -6.83 10.01
N VAL A 122 -7.06 -6.83 9.11
CA VAL A 122 -7.21 -6.36 7.74
C VAL A 122 -6.81 -7.47 6.78
N ASP A 123 -7.34 -7.40 5.59
CA ASP A 123 -7.07 -8.36 4.53
C ASP A 123 -5.68 -8.14 3.95
N LEU A 124 -5.14 -9.15 3.30
CA LEU A 124 -3.95 -9.07 2.45
C LEU A 124 -4.29 -9.64 1.08
N GLY A 125 -3.80 -9.02 0.03
CA GLY A 125 -3.76 -9.69 -1.25
C GLY A 125 -2.54 -10.61 -1.31
N ARG A 126 -2.67 -11.75 -2.00
CA ARG A 126 -1.56 -12.68 -2.26
C ARG A 126 -1.49 -13.01 -3.74
N ALA A 127 -0.40 -12.64 -4.38
CA ALA A 127 -0.10 -12.96 -5.77
C ALA A 127 0.91 -14.10 -5.82
N ASN A 128 0.46 -15.29 -6.20
CA ASN A 128 1.21 -16.55 -6.06
C ASN A 128 1.68 -16.74 -4.60
N ASN A 129 2.97 -16.55 -4.34
CA ASN A 129 3.56 -16.74 -3.00
C ASN A 129 3.89 -15.43 -2.29
N GLU A 130 3.57 -14.29 -2.87
CA GLU A 130 3.93 -12.97 -2.34
C GLU A 130 2.68 -12.18 -1.92
N TYR A 131 2.74 -11.60 -0.72
CA TYR A 131 1.65 -10.78 -0.18
C TYR A 131 1.82 -9.32 -0.57
N PHE A 132 0.69 -8.63 -0.75
CA PHE A 132 0.65 -7.18 -0.85
C PHE A 132 -0.34 -6.59 0.15
N VAL A 133 0.06 -5.47 0.73
CA VAL A 133 -0.75 -4.76 1.72
C VAL A 133 -1.68 -3.73 1.06
N ASN A 134 -1.29 -3.20 -0.09
CA ASN A 134 -1.99 -2.11 -0.75
C ASN A 134 -2.39 -2.44 -2.20
N VAL A 135 -1.45 -2.72 -3.09
CA VAL A 135 -1.76 -2.86 -4.52
C VAL A 135 -0.82 -3.80 -5.27
N PHE A 136 -1.40 -4.62 -6.13
CA PHE A 136 -0.73 -5.30 -7.22
C PHE A 136 -1.02 -4.56 -8.53
N SER A 137 -0.03 -4.38 -9.40
CA SER A 137 -0.23 -3.72 -10.68
C SER A 137 0.61 -4.30 -11.81
N CYS A 138 0.17 -4.05 -13.06
CA CYS A 138 0.92 -4.37 -14.26
C CYS A 138 0.62 -3.35 -15.36
N GLY A 139 1.62 -3.03 -16.18
CA GLY A 139 1.50 -2.17 -17.36
C GLY A 139 2.30 -0.88 -17.27
N LEU A 140 1.80 0.18 -17.85
CA LEU A 140 2.49 1.42 -18.19
C LEU A 140 3.41 2.01 -17.10
N PHE A 141 3.14 1.75 -15.83
CA PHE A 141 3.88 2.35 -14.72
C PHE A 141 4.80 1.40 -13.98
N THR A 142 4.79 0.10 -14.29
CA THR A 142 5.59 -0.89 -13.56
C THR A 142 7.09 -0.67 -13.74
N GLU A 143 7.55 -0.31 -14.93
CA GLU A 143 8.97 0.04 -15.17
C GLU A 143 9.39 1.34 -14.49
N VAL A 144 8.41 2.22 -14.19
CA VAL A 144 8.61 3.55 -13.63
C VAL A 144 8.50 3.52 -12.10
N SER A 145 7.57 2.73 -11.54
CA SER A 145 7.34 2.62 -10.09
C SER A 145 8.55 2.03 -9.36
N GLN A 146 9.22 1.06 -9.99
CA GLN A 146 10.44 0.46 -9.45
C GLN A 146 11.61 1.44 -9.29
N LYS A 147 11.57 2.60 -9.98
CA LYS A 147 12.64 3.61 -9.91
C LYS A 147 12.39 4.72 -8.90
N THR A 148 11.14 5.11 -8.62
CA THR A 148 10.79 6.10 -7.56
C THR A 148 9.26 6.26 -7.41
N PRO A 149 8.65 6.14 -6.23
CA PRO A 149 7.21 6.35 -6.00
C PRO A 149 6.71 7.76 -6.36
N THR A 150 7.58 8.77 -6.26
CA THR A 150 7.32 10.17 -6.67
C THR A 150 7.04 10.29 -8.16
N ILE A 151 7.50 9.33 -8.96
CA ILE A 151 7.34 9.35 -10.41
C ILE A 151 5.90 9.06 -10.82
N LEU A 152 5.14 8.23 -10.09
CA LEU A 152 3.73 7.98 -10.41
C LEU A 152 2.93 9.30 -10.40
N LYS A 153 3.04 10.09 -9.34
CA LYS A 153 2.41 11.41 -9.21
C LYS A 153 2.92 12.39 -10.27
N ASN A 154 4.23 12.40 -10.51
CA ASN A 154 4.86 13.27 -11.51
C ASN A 154 4.56 12.81 -12.95
N THR A 155 4.38 11.50 -13.18
CA THR A 155 4.06 10.96 -14.51
C THR A 155 2.61 11.27 -14.88
N PHE A 156 1.65 11.10 -13.96
CA PHE A 156 0.28 11.56 -14.20
C PHE A 156 0.22 13.10 -14.33
N GLY A 157 0.97 13.84 -13.53
CA GLY A 157 1.09 15.30 -13.66
C GLY A 157 1.74 15.70 -14.98
N LYS A 158 2.80 15.03 -15.42
CA LYS A 158 3.43 15.24 -16.74
C LYS A 158 2.51 14.83 -17.87
N LEU A 159 1.79 13.70 -17.76
CA LEU A 159 0.78 13.30 -18.73
C LEU A 159 -0.32 14.36 -18.84
N ALA A 160 -0.83 14.88 -17.73
CA ALA A 160 -1.80 15.97 -17.74
C ALA A 160 -1.25 17.24 -18.44
N TYR A 161 0.04 17.54 -18.27
CA TYR A 161 0.71 18.66 -18.94
C TYR A 161 0.88 18.41 -20.46
N TYR A 162 1.31 17.21 -20.86
CA TYR A 162 1.40 16.84 -22.29
C TYR A 162 0.04 16.87 -22.99
N PHE A 163 -1.03 16.50 -22.30
CA PHE A 163 -2.40 16.53 -22.84
C PHE A 163 -3.06 17.90 -22.79
N GLY A 164 -2.48 18.85 -22.05
CA GLY A 164 -3.02 20.22 -21.91
C GLY A 164 -2.82 21.14 -23.11
N GLY A 165 -2.21 20.67 -24.21
CA GLY A 165 -2.29 21.44 -25.45
C GLY A 165 -1.06 21.54 -26.36
N LEU A 166 0.05 20.85 -26.16
CA LEU A 166 1.25 21.08 -26.99
C LEU A 166 2.08 19.82 -27.32
N GLY A 167 1.50 18.64 -27.41
CA GLY A 167 2.29 17.45 -27.73
C GLY A 167 1.54 16.35 -28.45
N GLU A 168 2.27 15.57 -29.23
CA GLU A 168 1.79 14.31 -29.79
C GLU A 168 1.33 13.39 -28.65
N ILE A 169 0.19 12.73 -28.84
CA ILE A 169 -0.33 11.75 -27.87
C ILE A 169 0.71 10.62 -27.75
N PRO A 170 1.29 10.36 -26.57
CA PRO A 170 2.27 9.30 -26.40
C PRO A 170 1.70 7.98 -26.88
N ASN A 171 2.49 7.21 -27.64
CA ASN A 171 2.12 5.86 -28.04
C ASN A 171 2.31 4.94 -26.81
N PHE A 172 1.25 4.73 -26.05
CA PHE A 172 1.30 3.88 -24.89
C PHE A 172 1.44 2.40 -25.29
N LYS A 173 2.40 1.71 -24.67
CA LYS A 173 2.52 0.26 -24.82
C LYS A 173 1.25 -0.39 -24.26
N LYS A 174 0.53 -1.07 -25.13
CA LYS A 174 -0.66 -1.85 -24.75
C LYS A 174 -0.22 -3.27 -24.44
N MET A 175 -0.86 -3.86 -23.47
CA MET A 175 -0.74 -5.28 -23.17
C MET A 175 -2.08 -5.96 -23.38
N HIS A 176 -2.06 -7.25 -23.73
CA HIS A 176 -3.26 -8.06 -23.79
C HIS A 176 -3.28 -8.98 -22.56
N ILE A 177 -4.32 -8.83 -21.75
CA ILE A 177 -4.48 -9.56 -20.50
C ILE A 177 -5.81 -10.32 -20.49
N SER A 178 -5.79 -11.48 -19.86
CA SER A 178 -6.97 -12.26 -19.49
C SER A 178 -7.08 -12.29 -17.96
N ILE A 179 -8.24 -11.91 -17.44
CA ILE A 179 -8.58 -11.93 -16.04
C ILE A 179 -9.82 -12.81 -15.88
N GLU A 180 -9.73 -13.83 -15.05
CA GLU A 180 -10.83 -14.75 -14.75
C GLU A 180 -11.10 -14.77 -13.26
N THR A 181 -12.38 -14.68 -12.90
CA THR A 181 -12.90 -14.83 -11.54
C THR A 181 -14.14 -15.71 -11.56
N LYS A 182 -14.72 -16.01 -10.42
CA LYS A 182 -15.96 -16.82 -10.35
C LYS A 182 -17.13 -16.16 -11.08
N GLU A 183 -17.22 -14.82 -11.05
CA GLU A 183 -18.40 -14.09 -11.52
C GLU A 183 -18.10 -13.19 -12.73
N ASN A 184 -16.85 -12.83 -12.95
CA ASN A 184 -16.46 -11.88 -13.96
C ASN A 184 -15.28 -12.41 -14.78
N SER A 185 -15.21 -11.98 -16.04
CA SER A 185 -14.03 -12.20 -16.88
C SER A 185 -13.73 -10.97 -17.71
N TYR A 186 -12.48 -10.77 -18.02
CA TYR A 186 -12.02 -9.75 -18.95
C TYR A 186 -10.92 -10.35 -19.83
N ASP A 187 -11.07 -10.23 -21.12
CA ASP A 187 -10.03 -10.57 -22.10
C ASP A 187 -9.93 -9.42 -23.09
N GLY A 188 -8.78 -8.76 -23.13
CA GLY A 188 -8.65 -7.59 -23.99
C GLY A 188 -7.41 -6.74 -23.76
N SER A 189 -7.39 -5.63 -24.50
CA SER A 189 -6.31 -4.65 -24.46
C SER A 189 -6.39 -3.77 -23.19
N SER A 190 -5.27 -3.67 -22.49
CA SER A 190 -5.13 -2.84 -21.30
C SER A 190 -3.87 -1.98 -21.41
N LEU A 191 -3.90 -0.79 -20.82
CA LEU A 191 -2.72 0.06 -20.60
C LEU A 191 -2.09 -0.22 -19.25
N ILE A 192 -2.95 -0.41 -18.26
CA ILE A 192 -2.57 -0.73 -16.90
C ILE A 192 -3.75 -1.41 -16.21
N PHE A 193 -3.46 -2.36 -15.35
CA PHE A 193 -4.44 -2.84 -14.41
C PHE A 193 -3.90 -2.85 -12.99
N PHE A 194 -4.82 -2.77 -12.07
CA PHE A 194 -4.58 -2.81 -10.64
C PHE A 194 -5.48 -3.84 -9.97
N VAL A 195 -4.95 -4.48 -8.94
CA VAL A 195 -5.72 -5.23 -7.96
C VAL A 195 -5.43 -4.61 -6.60
N PHE A 196 -6.41 -3.91 -6.05
CA PHE A 196 -6.27 -3.17 -4.79
C PHE A 196 -6.80 -3.97 -3.61
N ASN A 197 -6.02 -4.01 -2.54
CA ASN A 197 -6.47 -4.23 -1.17
C ASN A 197 -6.71 -2.89 -0.46
N GLY A 198 -5.92 -1.87 -0.83
CA GLY A 198 -6.07 -0.48 -0.42
C GLY A 198 -6.93 0.36 -1.37
N ARG A 199 -6.80 1.70 -1.27
CA ARG A 199 -7.59 2.65 -2.05
C ARG A 199 -6.79 3.50 -3.01
N THR A 200 -5.49 3.60 -2.77
CA THR A 200 -4.60 4.55 -3.43
C THR A 200 -3.37 3.86 -4.00
N ALA A 201 -2.81 4.43 -5.05
CA ALA A 201 -1.48 4.13 -5.54
C ALA A 201 -0.74 5.44 -5.79
N GLY A 202 0.39 5.67 -5.10
CA GLY A 202 1.13 6.93 -5.18
C GLY A 202 0.31 8.14 -4.73
N GLN A 203 -0.52 8.01 -3.70
CA GLN A 203 -1.45 9.03 -3.18
C GLN A 203 -2.62 9.37 -4.13
N MET A 204 -2.75 8.69 -5.27
CA MET A 204 -3.90 8.84 -6.16
C MET A 204 -4.96 7.80 -5.81
N ARG A 205 -6.21 8.22 -5.68
CA ARG A 205 -7.31 7.35 -5.33
C ARG A 205 -7.90 6.72 -6.59
N PHE A 206 -7.75 5.41 -6.72
CA PHE A 206 -8.30 4.61 -7.81
C PHE A 206 -9.48 3.76 -7.35
N ALA A 207 -9.33 3.01 -6.26
CA ALA A 207 -10.34 2.12 -5.73
C ALA A 207 -11.26 2.86 -4.75
N TYR A 208 -12.35 3.43 -5.26
CA TYR A 208 -13.26 4.27 -4.45
C TYR A 208 -14.05 3.46 -3.43
N LEU A 209 -14.34 2.19 -3.74
CA LEU A 209 -15.18 1.30 -2.98
C LEU A 209 -14.40 0.30 -2.13
N ALA A 210 -13.07 0.28 -2.23
CA ALA A 210 -12.23 -0.65 -1.50
C ALA A 210 -12.37 -0.50 0.01
N GLU A 211 -12.52 -1.63 0.68
CA GLU A 211 -12.56 -1.75 2.14
C GLU A 211 -11.52 -2.79 2.59
N PRO A 212 -10.66 -2.46 3.58
CA PRO A 212 -9.50 -3.29 3.91
C PRO A 212 -9.82 -4.56 4.69
N ASN A 213 -11.09 -4.89 4.90
CA ASN A 213 -11.54 -6.00 5.76
C ASN A 213 -12.85 -6.66 5.31
N ASP A 214 -13.26 -6.50 4.06
CA ASP A 214 -14.51 -7.11 3.54
C ASP A 214 -14.26 -8.49 2.89
N GLY A 215 -13.01 -8.88 2.71
CA GLY A 215 -12.60 -10.15 2.10
C GLY A 215 -12.59 -10.11 0.58
N LEU A 216 -12.53 -8.92 -0.03
CA LEU A 216 -12.53 -8.74 -1.47
C LEU A 216 -11.38 -7.81 -1.90
N LEU A 217 -10.91 -8.02 -3.11
CA LEU A 217 -9.96 -7.15 -3.80
C LEU A 217 -10.67 -6.40 -4.92
N ASP A 218 -10.29 -5.15 -5.13
CA ASP A 218 -10.85 -4.28 -6.15
C ASP A 218 -10.00 -4.34 -7.42
N VAL A 219 -10.56 -4.86 -8.51
CA VAL A 219 -9.91 -4.97 -9.81
C VAL A 219 -10.28 -3.79 -10.67
N ILE A 220 -9.27 -3.08 -11.18
CA ILE A 220 -9.42 -1.92 -12.05
C ILE A 220 -8.58 -2.11 -13.29
N VAL A 221 -9.22 -2.20 -14.46
CA VAL A 221 -8.55 -2.28 -15.76
C VAL A 221 -8.79 -0.97 -16.51
N ILE A 222 -7.72 -0.28 -16.86
CA ILE A 222 -7.78 0.88 -17.75
C ILE A 222 -7.54 0.39 -19.17
N LYS A 223 -8.60 0.44 -19.99
CA LYS A 223 -8.58 -0.02 -21.37
C LYS A 223 -7.64 0.82 -22.24
N GLY A 224 -7.01 0.19 -23.19
CA GLY A 224 -6.11 0.82 -24.16
C GLY A 224 -6.73 1.06 -25.55
N ASP A 225 -8.05 0.93 -25.71
CA ASP A 225 -8.69 0.86 -27.01
C ASP A 225 -8.69 2.21 -27.75
N SER A 226 -8.90 3.31 -27.02
CA SER A 226 -8.98 4.67 -27.58
C SER A 226 -8.06 5.65 -26.85
N PRO A 227 -7.16 6.37 -27.56
CA PRO A 227 -6.33 7.40 -26.95
C PRO A 227 -7.15 8.50 -26.24
N ILE A 228 -8.30 8.89 -26.82
CA ILE A 228 -9.17 9.94 -26.26
C ILE A 228 -9.81 9.44 -24.94
N GLU A 229 -10.29 8.20 -24.90
CA GLU A 229 -10.87 7.63 -23.70
C GLU A 229 -9.82 7.42 -22.60
N THR A 230 -8.61 7.02 -22.97
CA THR A 230 -7.46 6.93 -22.05
C THR A 230 -7.20 8.27 -21.38
N ILE A 231 -7.13 9.34 -22.16
CA ILE A 231 -6.93 10.70 -21.66
C ILE A 231 -8.04 11.10 -20.69
N ARG A 232 -9.31 10.87 -21.06
CA ARG A 232 -10.47 11.17 -20.21
C ARG A 232 -10.41 10.39 -18.89
N THR A 233 -10.01 9.12 -18.95
CA THR A 233 -9.88 8.25 -17.78
C THR A 233 -8.78 8.75 -16.84
N ILE A 234 -7.61 9.10 -17.36
CA ILE A 234 -6.53 9.69 -16.58
C ILE A 234 -6.98 10.99 -15.90
N PHE A 235 -7.63 11.91 -16.65
CA PHE A 235 -8.15 13.15 -16.08
C PHE A 235 -9.23 12.91 -15.01
N HIS A 236 -10.07 11.88 -15.15
CA HIS A 236 -11.05 11.51 -14.14
C HIS A 236 -10.38 11.21 -12.81
N PHE A 237 -9.33 10.38 -12.79
CA PHE A 237 -8.59 10.05 -11.57
C PHE A 237 -7.81 11.24 -10.99
N ILE A 238 -7.21 12.08 -11.85
CA ILE A 238 -6.50 13.29 -11.41
C ILE A 238 -7.44 14.28 -10.72
N LYS A 239 -8.64 14.49 -11.27
CA LYS A 239 -9.66 15.40 -10.71
C LYS A 239 -10.32 14.86 -9.44
N ARG A 240 -9.95 13.68 -8.97
CA ARG A 240 -10.51 13.02 -7.77
C ARG A 240 -12.05 12.91 -7.84
N ASN A 241 -12.60 12.73 -9.03
CA ASN A 241 -14.03 12.44 -9.17
C ASN A 241 -14.30 11.09 -8.51
N THR A 242 -15.05 11.12 -7.41
CA THR A 242 -15.47 9.93 -6.67
C THR A 242 -16.92 9.64 -7.02
N GLY A 243 -17.22 8.44 -7.46
CA GLY A 243 -18.58 8.03 -7.77
C GLY A 243 -18.59 6.89 -8.78
N ASN A 244 -18.69 7.22 -10.06
CA ASN A 244 -18.73 6.23 -11.11
C ASN A 244 -17.41 6.18 -11.87
N TYR A 245 -16.96 4.98 -12.21
CA TYR A 245 -15.83 4.80 -13.11
C TYR A 245 -16.18 5.24 -14.53
N PRO A 246 -15.24 5.88 -15.27
CA PRO A 246 -15.51 6.28 -16.66
C PRO A 246 -15.58 5.06 -17.59
N PRO A 247 -16.17 5.19 -18.80
CA PRO A 247 -16.36 4.05 -19.73
C PRO A 247 -15.08 3.30 -20.10
N GLY A 248 -13.92 3.99 -20.07
CA GLY A 248 -12.61 3.37 -20.32
C GLY A 248 -12.08 2.49 -19.19
N VAL A 249 -12.85 2.29 -18.10
CA VAL A 249 -12.47 1.48 -16.95
C VAL A 249 -13.40 0.28 -16.82
N VAL A 250 -12.82 -0.89 -16.63
CA VAL A 250 -13.51 -2.07 -16.11
C VAL A 250 -13.25 -2.15 -14.62
N TYR A 251 -14.30 -2.31 -13.84
CA TYR A 251 -14.23 -2.44 -12.38
C TYR A 251 -15.09 -3.61 -11.91
N PHE A 252 -14.53 -4.45 -11.07
CA PHE A 252 -15.24 -5.48 -10.31
C PHE A 252 -14.45 -5.84 -9.05
N ARG A 253 -15.07 -6.63 -8.16
CA ARG A 253 -14.42 -7.14 -6.95
C ARG A 253 -14.42 -8.65 -6.95
N SER A 254 -13.34 -9.25 -6.40
CA SER A 254 -13.23 -10.70 -6.24
C SER A 254 -12.28 -11.06 -5.11
N ASP A 255 -12.48 -12.24 -4.54
CA ASP A 255 -11.57 -12.87 -3.60
C ASP A 255 -10.57 -13.82 -4.26
N ASP A 256 -10.81 -14.17 -5.54
CA ASP A 256 -10.04 -15.13 -6.31
C ASP A 256 -9.96 -14.70 -7.77
N ILE A 257 -8.73 -14.52 -8.28
CA ILE A 257 -8.47 -13.90 -9.58
C ILE A 257 -7.33 -14.66 -10.28
N LEU A 258 -7.61 -15.19 -11.45
CA LEU A 258 -6.58 -15.76 -12.34
C LEU A 258 -6.20 -14.73 -13.39
N LEU A 259 -4.89 -14.45 -13.49
CA LEU A 259 -4.33 -13.48 -14.42
C LEU A 259 -3.39 -14.15 -15.42
N ASN A 260 -3.61 -13.86 -16.69
CA ASN A 260 -2.68 -14.23 -17.77
C ASN A 260 -2.33 -13.00 -18.61
N SER A 261 -1.14 -13.00 -19.16
CA SER A 261 -0.71 -12.05 -20.18
C SER A 261 -0.13 -12.79 -21.37
N TYR A 262 -0.42 -12.29 -22.56
CA TYR A 262 0.14 -12.83 -23.81
C TYR A 262 1.59 -12.39 -24.06
N ASN A 263 2.06 -11.43 -23.26
CA ASN A 263 3.43 -10.91 -23.32
C ASN A 263 4.11 -11.11 -21.94
N ASP A 264 5.43 -11.10 -21.93
CA ASP A 264 6.22 -11.13 -20.68
C ASP A 264 6.27 -9.71 -20.08
N GLU A 265 5.15 -9.31 -19.47
CA GLU A 265 5.02 -8.00 -18.83
C GLU A 265 5.51 -8.05 -17.38
N THR A 266 6.18 -6.98 -16.95
CA THR A 266 6.60 -6.82 -15.57
C THR A 266 5.41 -6.46 -14.67
N THR A 267 5.38 -7.08 -13.50
CA THR A 267 4.38 -6.79 -12.46
C THR A 267 5.01 -6.07 -11.28
N ASP A 268 4.17 -5.43 -10.50
CA ASP A 268 4.57 -4.65 -9.32
C ASP A 268 3.69 -5.02 -8.12
N ILE A 269 4.32 -5.17 -6.97
CA ILE A 269 3.68 -5.39 -5.67
C ILE A 269 4.15 -4.30 -4.71
N ASP A 270 3.26 -3.38 -4.31
CA ASP A 270 3.54 -2.30 -3.36
C ASP A 270 4.82 -1.50 -3.70
N GLY A 271 5.13 -1.32 -5.01
CA GLY A 271 6.31 -0.62 -5.50
C GLY A 271 7.56 -1.49 -5.68
N GLN A 272 7.44 -2.80 -5.54
CA GLN A 272 8.52 -3.78 -5.78
C GLN A 272 8.17 -4.68 -6.96
N GLN A 273 9.19 -5.34 -7.53
CA GLN A 273 8.97 -6.30 -8.61
C GLN A 273 8.12 -7.47 -8.11
N GLY A 274 7.01 -7.74 -8.81
CA GLY A 274 6.11 -8.85 -8.52
C GLY A 274 6.40 -10.12 -9.33
N PRO A 275 5.58 -11.17 -9.15
CA PRO A 275 5.73 -12.46 -9.82
C PRO A 275 5.46 -12.35 -11.33
N ARG A 276 5.94 -13.37 -12.07
CA ARG A 276 5.66 -13.54 -13.50
C ARG A 276 4.35 -14.25 -13.74
N PHE A 277 3.73 -13.98 -14.89
CA PHE A 277 2.55 -14.70 -15.36
C PHE A 277 2.82 -16.20 -15.62
N PRO A 278 1.83 -17.09 -15.44
CA PRO A 278 0.48 -16.82 -14.93
C PRO A 278 0.47 -16.52 -13.44
N ILE A 279 -0.47 -15.68 -13.00
CA ILE A 279 -0.56 -15.23 -11.62
C ILE A 279 -1.94 -15.56 -11.05
N HIS A 280 -1.94 -16.18 -9.88
CA HIS A 280 -3.14 -16.41 -9.10
C HIS A 280 -3.13 -15.41 -7.93
N ILE A 281 -4.14 -14.54 -7.88
CA ILE A 281 -4.30 -13.58 -6.80
C ILE A 281 -5.48 -13.99 -5.93
N THR A 282 -5.26 -14.07 -4.62
CA THR A 282 -6.30 -14.36 -3.62
C THR A 282 -6.38 -13.26 -2.57
N CYS A 283 -7.58 -13.05 -2.02
CA CYS A 283 -7.79 -12.23 -0.85
C CYS A 283 -7.68 -13.10 0.41
N GLU A 284 -6.65 -12.87 1.21
CA GLU A 284 -6.45 -13.52 2.48
C GLU A 284 -7.15 -12.72 3.59
N LYS A 285 -8.42 -13.06 3.83
CA LYS A 285 -9.28 -12.31 4.75
C LYS A 285 -8.76 -12.28 6.17
N GLY A 286 -8.64 -11.07 6.74
CA GLY A 286 -8.20 -10.83 8.11
C GLY A 286 -6.78 -11.33 8.41
N ALA A 287 -5.94 -11.44 7.37
CA ALA A 287 -4.64 -12.08 7.44
C ALA A 287 -3.57 -11.24 8.17
N LEU A 288 -3.80 -9.95 8.38
CA LEU A 288 -2.87 -9.06 9.09
C LEU A 288 -3.55 -8.44 10.30
N ARG A 289 -2.93 -8.56 11.47
CA ARG A 289 -3.31 -7.84 12.68
C ARG A 289 -2.62 -6.48 12.68
N ILE A 290 -3.38 -5.40 12.83
CA ILE A 290 -2.83 -4.03 12.82
C ILE A 290 -3.38 -3.22 13.99
N ILE A 291 -2.53 -2.35 14.57
CA ILE A 291 -2.97 -1.34 15.53
C ILE A 291 -3.45 -0.11 14.76
N VAL A 292 -4.75 0.09 14.72
CA VAL A 292 -5.36 1.31 14.15
C VAL A 292 -5.27 2.42 15.17
N PRO A 293 -4.69 3.59 14.79
CA PRO A 293 -4.51 4.70 15.72
C PRO A 293 -5.84 5.23 16.27
N ALA A 294 -5.90 5.54 17.56
CA ALA A 294 -7.07 6.17 18.17
C ALA A 294 -7.49 7.45 17.42
N ALA A 295 -8.77 7.70 17.29
CA ALA A 295 -9.28 8.94 16.70
C ALA A 295 -8.76 10.17 17.44
N PRO A 296 -8.62 11.34 16.76
CA PRO A 296 -8.25 12.58 17.46
C PRO A 296 -9.24 12.86 18.59
N SER A 297 -8.75 13.09 19.81
CA SER A 297 -9.61 13.56 20.90
C SER A 297 -10.26 14.86 20.47
N LYS A 298 -11.60 14.93 20.45
CA LYS A 298 -12.31 16.20 20.28
C LYS A 298 -11.89 17.10 21.45
N LYS A 299 -11.12 18.15 21.20
CA LYS A 299 -10.90 19.21 22.21
C LYS A 299 -12.29 19.69 22.62
N LYS A 300 -12.68 19.47 23.89
CA LYS A 300 -13.83 20.18 24.46
C LYS A 300 -13.57 21.67 24.25
N LYS A 301 -14.42 22.34 23.49
CA LYS A 301 -14.42 23.81 23.49
C LYS A 301 -14.57 24.23 24.94
N PRO A 302 -13.77 25.17 25.44
CA PRO A 302 -14.01 25.73 26.76
C PRO A 302 -15.46 26.26 26.78
N GLU A 303 -16.26 25.81 27.76
CA GLU A 303 -17.55 26.40 28.04
C GLU A 303 -17.28 27.88 28.44
N ILE A 304 -17.69 28.78 27.56
CA ILE A 304 -17.73 30.20 27.89
C ILE A 304 -18.92 30.34 28.84
N THR A 305 -18.64 30.26 30.14
CA THR A 305 -19.59 30.69 31.16
C THR A 305 -19.86 32.16 30.95
N ARG A 306 -21.08 32.49 30.58
CA ARG A 306 -21.60 33.89 30.58
C ARG A 306 -21.97 34.30 31.99
#